data_842d24fbe6f3329c6cf80c8248efc457
#
_entry.id   842d24fbe6f3329c6cf80c8248efc457
#
_cell.length_a   1.000
_cell.length_b   1.000
_cell.length_c   1.000
_cell.angle_alpha   90.00
_cell.angle_beta   90.00
_cell.angle_gamma   90.00
#
_symmetry.space_group_name_H-M   'P 1'
#
loop_
_entity.id
_entity.type
_entity.pdbx_description
1 polymer ?
#
loop_
_entity_poly.entity_id
_entity_poly.type
_entity_poly.pdbx_seq_one_letter_code
_entity_poly.pdbx_strand_id
1 'polypeptide(L)'
;MSEQSLSIGEVAERTGLSVHALRFYEREGLLVGPVRRTSGGRRRYSSFDVDWLLICVKLRESGMPLADLKQFAQLVRQGPGNEAERLRLLDTHQRRVDAQIRALEECRSVIAWKVGVYAEHLARGEAGGLWDPTA
;
A
#
# COMPACT_ATOMS: atom_id res chain seq x y z
N MET A 1 -16.41 26.97 -6.21
CA MET A 1 -16.19 26.43 -4.86
C MET A 1 -14.71 26.51 -4.55
N SER A 2 -14.37 27.07 -3.40
CA SER A 2 -13.00 27.07 -2.94
C SER A 2 -12.63 25.66 -2.50
N GLU A 3 -11.49 25.16 -2.97
CA GLU A 3 -10.94 23.92 -2.47
C GLU A 3 -10.67 24.04 -0.97
N GLN A 4 -11.02 22.99 -0.24
CA GLN A 4 -10.71 22.93 1.18
C GLN A 4 -9.20 22.81 1.34
N SER A 5 -8.60 23.78 2.01
CA SER A 5 -7.18 23.80 2.31
C SER A 5 -6.94 23.03 3.63
N LEU A 6 -6.08 22.01 3.57
CA LEU A 6 -5.81 21.11 4.68
C LEU A 6 -4.39 21.30 5.21
N SER A 7 -4.24 21.20 6.53
CA SER A 7 -2.94 21.18 7.17
C SER A 7 -2.30 19.78 7.06
N ILE A 8 -1.00 19.69 7.29
CA ILE A 8 -0.29 18.40 7.31
C ILE A 8 -0.90 17.44 8.36
N GLY A 9 -1.31 17.97 9.51
CA GLY A 9 -1.95 17.16 10.55
C GLY A 9 -3.29 16.58 10.13
N GLU A 10 -4.09 17.37 9.42
CA GLU A 10 -5.37 16.93 8.89
C GLU A 10 -5.18 15.85 7.81
N VAL A 11 -4.18 16.00 6.96
CA VAL A 11 -3.85 15.00 5.94
C VAL A 11 -3.35 13.71 6.58
N ALA A 12 -2.52 13.81 7.62
CA ALA A 12 -2.05 12.65 8.37
C ALA A 12 -3.22 11.85 8.94
N GLU A 13 -4.19 12.55 9.53
CA GLU A 13 -5.38 11.92 10.08
C GLU A 13 -6.21 11.20 9.01
N ARG A 14 -6.41 11.83 7.85
CA ARG A 14 -7.22 11.29 6.75
C ARG A 14 -6.56 10.12 6.00
N THR A 15 -5.23 10.12 5.92
CA THR A 15 -4.49 9.11 5.17
C THR A 15 -3.97 7.96 6.02
N GLY A 16 -3.92 8.15 7.35
CA GLY A 16 -3.27 7.20 8.24
C GLY A 16 -1.76 7.27 8.23
N LEU A 17 -1.18 8.20 7.47
CA LEU A 17 0.27 8.41 7.43
C LEU A 17 0.69 9.32 8.59
N SER A 18 1.89 9.12 9.14
CA SER A 18 2.47 10.04 10.09
C SER A 18 2.90 11.33 9.37
N VAL A 19 3.03 12.42 10.12
CA VAL A 19 3.60 13.68 9.60
C VAL A 19 5.01 13.42 9.05
N HIS A 20 5.78 12.57 9.72
CA HIS A 20 7.13 12.19 9.27
C HIS A 20 7.09 11.51 7.90
N ALA A 21 6.16 10.59 7.70
CA ALA A 21 5.97 9.91 6.41
C ALA A 21 5.55 10.89 5.31
N LEU A 22 4.65 11.82 5.62
CA LEU A 22 4.21 12.85 4.67
C LEU A 22 5.38 13.73 4.22
N ARG A 23 6.26 14.11 5.14
CA ARG A 23 7.46 14.88 4.81
C ARG A 23 8.42 14.07 3.95
N PHE A 24 8.52 12.76 4.19
CA PHE A 24 9.29 11.86 3.34
C PHE A 24 8.73 11.85 1.91
N TYR A 25 7.42 11.71 1.75
CA TYR A 25 6.78 11.77 0.43
C TYR A 25 7.08 13.09 -0.29
N GLU A 26 7.03 14.20 0.43
CA GLU A 26 7.35 15.51 -0.15
C GLU A 26 8.81 15.59 -0.60
N ARG A 27 9.76 15.16 0.26
CA ARG A 27 11.19 15.18 -0.07
C ARG A 27 11.54 14.31 -1.25
N GLU A 28 10.86 13.16 -1.37
CA GLU A 28 11.13 12.19 -2.44
C GLU A 28 10.42 12.53 -3.76
N GLY A 29 9.71 13.66 -3.81
CA GLY A 29 9.02 14.08 -5.02
C GLY A 29 7.81 13.22 -5.36
N LEU A 30 7.16 12.65 -4.36
CA LEU A 30 6.01 11.77 -4.56
C LEU A 30 4.67 12.50 -4.56
N LEU A 31 4.65 13.78 -4.17
CA LEU A 31 3.46 14.60 -4.26
C LEU A 31 3.34 15.19 -5.66
N VAL A 32 2.15 15.13 -6.24
CA VAL A 32 1.92 15.49 -7.64
C VAL A 32 1.13 16.78 -7.81
N GLY A 33 0.44 17.23 -6.77
CA GLY A 33 -0.30 18.49 -6.80
C GLY A 33 0.60 19.71 -6.65
N PRO A 34 0.08 20.89 -7.00
CA PRO A 34 0.85 22.12 -6.85
C PRO A 34 1.16 22.41 -5.38
N VAL A 35 2.36 22.91 -5.13
CA VAL A 35 2.78 23.29 -3.78
C VAL A 35 2.09 24.60 -3.40
N ARG A 36 1.31 24.57 -2.31
CA ARG A 36 0.66 25.74 -1.75
C ARG A 36 1.14 25.91 -0.33
N ARG A 37 1.37 27.17 0.07
CA ARG A 37 1.85 27.50 1.41
C ARG A 37 1.04 28.65 1.98
N THR A 38 0.92 28.68 3.32
CA THR A 38 0.35 29.81 4.03
C THR A 38 1.34 30.99 4.05
N SER A 39 0.89 32.15 4.47
CA SER A 39 1.77 33.31 4.69
C SER A 39 2.89 33.03 5.69
N GLY A 40 2.69 32.07 6.60
CA GLY A 40 3.70 31.60 7.55
C GLY A 40 4.63 30.52 7.00
N GLY A 41 4.54 30.19 5.71
CA GLY A 41 5.41 29.20 5.07
C GLY A 41 5.01 27.75 5.28
N ARG A 42 3.88 27.46 5.92
CA ARG A 42 3.39 26.11 6.13
C ARG A 42 2.72 25.56 4.87
N ARG A 43 3.06 24.32 4.50
CA ARG A 43 2.44 23.67 3.36
C ARG A 43 0.95 23.41 3.60
N ARG A 44 0.17 23.70 2.58
CA ARG A 44 -1.26 23.39 2.55
C ARG A 44 -1.52 22.30 1.52
N TYR A 45 -2.51 21.49 1.77
CA TYR A 45 -2.87 20.35 0.94
C TYR A 45 -4.33 20.47 0.49
N SER A 46 -4.66 19.81 -0.62
CA SER A 46 -6.02 19.74 -1.14
C SER A 46 -6.59 18.34 -0.96
N SER A 47 -7.88 18.18 -1.23
CA SER A 47 -8.52 16.85 -1.28
C SER A 47 -7.89 15.97 -2.35
N PHE A 48 -7.41 16.56 -3.44
CA PHE A 48 -6.66 15.84 -4.48
C PHE A 48 -5.40 15.18 -3.89
N ASP A 49 -4.67 15.90 -3.05
CA ASP A 49 -3.48 15.37 -2.38
C ASP A 49 -3.82 14.17 -1.48
N VAL A 50 -4.95 14.26 -0.76
CA VAL A 50 -5.41 13.15 0.09
C VAL A 50 -5.72 11.91 -0.75
N ASP A 51 -6.48 12.09 -1.84
CA ASP A 51 -6.83 10.98 -2.74
C ASP A 51 -5.60 10.34 -3.35
N TRP A 52 -4.65 11.17 -3.79
CA TRP A 52 -3.37 10.71 -4.34
C TRP A 52 -2.58 9.90 -3.30
N LEU A 53 -2.46 10.41 -2.08
CA LEU A 53 -1.71 9.75 -1.01
C LEU A 53 -2.35 8.42 -0.60
N LEU A 54 -3.68 8.34 -0.59
CA LEU A 54 -4.37 7.07 -0.30
C LEU A 54 -4.02 5.98 -1.32
N ILE A 55 -3.93 6.35 -2.60
CA ILE A 55 -3.47 5.43 -3.65
C ILE A 55 -2.02 5.03 -3.40
N CYS A 56 -1.14 5.99 -3.10
CA CYS A 56 0.26 5.71 -2.80
C CYS A 56 0.43 4.74 -1.64
N VAL A 57 -0.36 4.92 -0.57
CA VAL A 57 -0.36 4.02 0.58
C VAL A 57 -0.67 2.59 0.14
N LYS A 58 -1.71 2.39 -0.66
CA LYS A 58 -2.10 1.06 -1.12
C LYS A 58 -1.05 0.43 -2.04
N LEU A 59 -0.46 1.21 -2.92
CA LEU A 59 0.62 0.73 -3.78
C LEU A 59 1.82 0.27 -2.95
N ARG A 60 2.22 1.06 -1.94
CA ARG A 60 3.35 0.71 -1.08
C ARG A 60 3.04 -0.46 -0.15
N GLU A 61 1.86 -0.51 0.45
CA GLU A 61 1.45 -1.64 1.29
C GLU A 61 1.49 -2.96 0.53
N SER A 62 1.13 -2.94 -0.74
CA SER A 62 1.11 -4.14 -1.58
C SER A 62 2.46 -4.47 -2.22
N GLY A 63 3.50 -3.68 -1.92
CA GLY A 63 4.87 -4.00 -2.30
C GLY A 63 5.39 -3.33 -3.56
N MET A 64 4.75 -2.25 -4.04
CA MET A 64 5.30 -1.51 -5.17
C MET A 64 6.65 -0.92 -4.78
N PRO A 65 7.73 -1.18 -5.56
CA PRO A 65 9.02 -0.54 -5.29
C PRO A 65 8.93 0.97 -5.31
N LEU A 66 9.68 1.63 -4.44
CA LEU A 66 9.68 3.09 -4.35
C LEU A 66 10.05 3.74 -5.69
N ALA A 67 10.99 3.13 -6.43
CA ALA A 67 11.40 3.62 -7.75
C ALA A 67 10.22 3.64 -8.73
N ASP A 68 9.36 2.62 -8.69
CA ASP A 68 8.18 2.54 -9.56
C ASP A 68 7.14 3.58 -9.16
N LEU A 69 6.95 3.79 -7.87
CA LEU A 69 6.04 4.83 -7.38
C LEU A 69 6.52 6.22 -7.79
N LYS A 70 7.83 6.48 -7.69
CA LYS A 70 8.43 7.75 -8.16
C LYS A 70 8.20 7.96 -9.65
N GLN A 71 8.36 6.91 -10.45
CA GLN A 71 8.13 6.97 -11.90
C GLN A 71 6.67 7.28 -12.19
N PHE A 72 5.74 6.63 -11.49
CA PHE A 72 4.31 6.89 -11.63
C PHE A 72 3.97 8.34 -11.27
N ALA A 73 4.49 8.83 -10.14
CA ALA A 73 4.29 10.22 -9.72
C ALA A 73 4.82 11.22 -10.75
N GLN A 74 5.98 10.94 -11.34
CA GLN A 74 6.56 11.79 -12.38
C GLN A 74 5.67 11.84 -13.62
N LEU A 75 5.13 10.70 -14.06
CA LEU A 75 4.22 10.63 -15.20
C LEU A 75 2.94 11.42 -14.93
N VAL A 76 2.38 11.32 -13.74
CA VAL A 76 1.18 12.09 -13.36
C VAL A 76 1.47 13.59 -13.38
N ARG A 77 2.62 14.02 -12.87
CA ARG A 77 3.01 15.45 -12.88
C ARG A 77 3.18 15.99 -14.29
N GLN A 78 3.59 15.17 -15.25
CA GLN A 78 3.73 15.58 -16.66
C GLN A 78 2.40 15.86 -17.32
N GLY A 79 1.29 15.44 -16.69
CA GLY A 79 -0.04 15.66 -17.22
C GLY A 79 -0.46 14.62 -18.27
N PRO A 80 -1.59 14.87 -18.97
CA PRO A 80 -2.14 13.91 -19.92
C PRO A 80 -1.21 13.60 -21.10
N GLY A 81 -1.40 12.45 -21.71
CA GLY A 81 -0.67 12.01 -22.90
C GLY A 81 0.20 10.78 -22.65
N ASN A 82 0.39 10.38 -21.40
CA ASN A 82 1.22 9.23 -21.03
C ASN A 82 0.43 8.14 -20.28
N GLU A 83 -0.87 8.07 -20.51
CA GLU A 83 -1.75 7.12 -19.83
C GLU A 83 -1.36 5.66 -20.11
N ALA A 84 -0.85 5.37 -21.30
CA ALA A 84 -0.39 4.02 -21.62
C ALA A 84 0.80 3.59 -20.74
N GLU A 85 1.72 4.50 -20.45
CA GLU A 85 2.85 4.24 -19.57
C GLU A 85 2.41 4.06 -18.12
N ARG A 86 1.47 4.89 -17.67
CA ARG A 86 0.86 4.75 -16.33
C ARG A 86 0.17 3.40 -16.18
N LEU A 87 -0.56 3.00 -17.22
CA LEU A 87 -1.25 1.70 -17.24
C LEU A 87 -0.25 0.55 -17.13
N ARG A 88 0.86 0.60 -17.85
CA ARG A 88 1.89 -0.44 -17.78
C ARG A 88 2.46 -0.63 -16.37
N LEU A 89 2.74 0.48 -15.68
CA LEU A 89 3.23 0.44 -14.31
C LEU A 89 2.22 -0.21 -13.36
N LEU A 90 0.97 0.22 -13.47
CA LEU A 90 -0.11 -0.30 -12.61
C LEU A 90 -0.42 -1.77 -12.92
N ASP A 91 -0.48 -2.12 -14.20
CA ASP A 91 -0.75 -3.50 -14.65
C ASP A 91 0.36 -4.45 -14.19
N THR A 92 1.61 -4.06 -14.34
CA THR A 92 2.74 -4.85 -13.86
C THR A 92 2.65 -5.10 -12.36
N HIS A 93 2.30 -4.06 -11.60
CA HIS A 93 2.14 -4.19 -10.16
C HIS A 93 0.95 -5.07 -9.80
N GLN A 94 -0.19 -4.92 -10.47
CA GLN A 94 -1.36 -5.76 -10.26
C GLN A 94 -1.03 -7.24 -10.45
N ARG A 95 -0.26 -7.57 -11.49
CA ARG A 95 0.18 -8.95 -11.73
C ARG A 95 1.03 -9.51 -10.59
N ARG A 96 1.90 -8.68 -10.00
CA ARG A 96 2.67 -9.07 -8.81
C ARG A 96 1.76 -9.35 -7.62
N VAL A 97 0.78 -8.48 -7.40
CA VAL A 97 -0.20 -8.64 -6.31
C VAL A 97 -1.01 -9.93 -6.51
N ASP A 98 -1.47 -10.19 -7.74
CA ASP A 98 -2.20 -11.42 -8.07
C ASP A 98 -1.36 -12.66 -7.78
N ALA A 99 -0.07 -12.63 -8.11
CA ALA A 99 0.85 -13.73 -7.82
C ALA A 99 1.04 -13.92 -6.31
N GLN A 100 1.14 -12.83 -5.54
CA GLN A 100 1.24 -12.88 -4.09
C GLN A 100 -0.01 -13.48 -3.46
N ILE A 101 -1.19 -13.12 -3.96
CA ILE A 101 -2.46 -13.66 -3.49
C ILE A 101 -2.50 -15.17 -3.73
N ARG A 102 -2.15 -15.62 -4.95
CA ARG A 102 -2.12 -17.05 -5.27
C ARG A 102 -1.15 -17.81 -4.36
N ALA A 103 0.04 -17.25 -4.14
CA ALA A 103 1.03 -17.87 -3.25
C ALA A 103 0.50 -17.99 -1.82
N LEU A 104 -0.16 -16.96 -1.32
CA LEU A 104 -0.76 -16.98 0.02
C LEU A 104 -1.94 -17.96 0.09
N GLU A 105 -2.74 -18.08 -0.95
CA GLU A 105 -3.82 -19.06 -1.02
C GLU A 105 -3.29 -20.49 -0.95
N GLU A 106 -2.19 -20.78 -1.64
CA GLU A 106 -1.51 -22.07 -1.58
C GLU A 106 -1.01 -22.35 -0.16
N CYS A 107 -0.37 -21.36 0.47
CA CYS A 107 0.06 -21.48 1.86
C CYS A 107 -1.12 -21.77 2.80
N ARG A 108 -2.22 -21.03 2.61
CA ARG A 108 -3.42 -21.20 3.43
C ARG A 108 -3.99 -22.62 3.29
N SER A 109 -3.99 -23.16 2.07
CA SER A 109 -4.48 -24.52 1.82
C SER A 109 -3.68 -25.56 2.62
N VAL A 110 -2.35 -25.44 2.62
CA VAL A 110 -1.48 -26.34 3.39
C VAL A 110 -1.72 -26.18 4.90
N ILE A 111 -1.80 -24.93 5.36
CA ILE A 111 -2.06 -24.64 6.78
C ILE A 111 -3.44 -25.18 7.20
N ALA A 112 -4.46 -24.94 6.38
CA ALA A 112 -5.82 -25.40 6.66
C ALA A 112 -5.89 -26.94 6.76
N TRP A 113 -5.15 -27.62 5.90
CA TRP A 113 -5.04 -29.08 5.96
C TRP A 113 -4.43 -29.53 7.30
N LYS A 114 -3.34 -28.88 7.73
CA LYS A 114 -2.70 -29.20 9.02
C LYS A 114 -3.63 -28.91 10.20
N VAL A 115 -4.33 -27.79 10.16
CA VAL A 115 -5.34 -27.45 11.19
C VAL A 115 -6.37 -28.57 11.29
N GLY A 116 -6.88 -29.05 10.15
CA GLY A 116 -7.84 -30.13 10.12
C GLY A 116 -7.29 -31.44 10.70
N VAL A 117 -6.05 -31.79 10.34
CA VAL A 117 -5.38 -33.00 10.87
C VAL A 117 -5.24 -32.92 12.39
N TYR A 118 -4.76 -31.79 12.92
CA TYR A 118 -4.60 -31.62 14.36
C TYR A 118 -5.93 -31.64 15.11
N ALA A 119 -6.94 -30.94 14.57
CA ALA A 119 -8.27 -30.90 15.18
C ALA A 119 -8.89 -32.28 15.27
N GLU A 120 -8.76 -33.08 14.20
CA GLU A 120 -9.29 -34.44 14.15
C GLU A 120 -8.57 -35.37 15.14
N HIS A 121 -7.25 -35.31 15.20
CA HIS A 121 -6.46 -36.12 16.13
C HIS A 121 -6.74 -35.75 17.59
N LEU A 122 -6.86 -34.45 17.89
CA LEU A 122 -7.23 -34.03 19.25
C LEU A 122 -8.62 -34.54 19.64
N ALA A 123 -9.58 -34.50 18.72
CA ALA A 123 -10.94 -34.97 18.96
C ALA A 123 -10.98 -36.49 19.26
N ARG A 124 -10.04 -37.26 18.69
CA ARG A 124 -9.92 -38.70 18.89
C ARG A 124 -8.98 -39.07 20.05
N GLY A 125 -8.32 -38.10 20.66
CA GLY A 125 -7.32 -38.37 21.71
C GLY A 125 -6.00 -38.92 21.17
N GLU A 126 -5.69 -38.70 19.88
CA GLU A 126 -4.55 -39.30 19.19
C GLU A 126 -3.43 -38.27 18.90
N ALA A 127 -3.43 -37.12 19.57
CA ALA A 127 -2.51 -36.02 19.31
C ALA A 127 -1.02 -36.39 19.46
N GLY A 128 -0.71 -37.39 20.26
CA GLY A 128 0.67 -37.85 20.50
C GLY A 128 1.39 -38.38 19.27
N GLY A 129 0.65 -38.69 18.17
CA GLY A 129 1.24 -39.12 16.91
C GLY A 129 1.62 -38.02 15.95
N LEU A 130 1.36 -36.77 16.31
CA LEU A 130 1.60 -35.62 15.43
C LEU A 130 2.96 -34.97 15.70
N TRP A 131 3.83 -34.97 14.70
CA TRP A 131 5.15 -34.30 14.78
C TRP A 131 5.90 -34.53 16.11
N ASP A 132 6.13 -35.78 16.44
CA ASP A 132 6.89 -36.10 17.63
C ASP A 132 8.38 -36.33 17.29
N PRO A 133 9.28 -35.38 17.59
CA PRO A 133 10.71 -35.53 17.28
C PRO A 133 11.43 -36.58 18.13
N THR A 134 10.76 -37.10 19.20
CA THR A 134 11.33 -38.11 20.09
C THR A 134 10.86 -39.53 19.75
N ALA A 135 9.97 -39.65 18.83
CA ALA A 135 9.38 -40.93 18.37
C ALA A 135 10.40 -41.82 17.66
#